data_398e8d9b9d9d3bdfa60654cac806ca20
#
_entry.id   398e8d9b9d9d3bdfa60654cac806ca20
#
_cell.length_a   1.000
_cell.length_b   1.000
_cell.length_c   1.000
_cell.angle_alpha   90.00
_cell.angle_beta   90.00
_cell.angle_gamma   90.00
#
_symmetry.space_group_name_H-M   'P 1'
#
loop_
_entity.id
_entity.type
_entity.pdbx_description
1 polymer ?
#
loop_
_entity_poly.entity_id
_entity_poly.type
_entity_poly.pdbx_seq_one_letter_code
_entity_poly.pdbx_strand_id
1 'polypeptide(L)'
;MPTVERGALPLLLLRVDATRSPGGTGIGHAMRCLNLAREWIGRGGAVQVLTTGLPDVVYERYRAVGIEVLAPVTGLLPGGRADALMVVDRVRRTAPAWVVADGYHFGAAFQAPVGESAPLLVVDDHALTGAGGAAMVLDQNVDADAAEYADRAAGCRLLLGNRFAIVDPAFAGRGRRDRSGPVARVLIALGGGPRAAWLARVDGAAELLAGRGFEVRVVGSAPDGTGKRASWREFSDDVASEMGEADLCLAAAGSTTWEICCAGLPALLASVADNQVPVARAIERAGAAIDLGWWEDLTETGIVEAVQRLARDASRRAAMAAHAMALVDGWGAARVVDALWPRVALRPAASGDARLLWEWANDPVTRRASFSTAPILWSDHLSWLGAHLAAPTSLLLVGSDDAGEPVGQIRFERAGTVAEVSVSLAPDRRGQGYGATLVRVGAAHAFGHWADLREVVGVVKVDNALSMGAFEAAGFEPIEATVAGPGGEPVTRWRLRQEDLDVRR
;
A
#
# COMPACT_ATOMS: atom_id res chain seq x y z
N MET A 1 13.39 32.00 -13.42
CA MET A 1 12.36 31.66 -12.44
C MET A 1 13.04 30.79 -11.38
N PRO A 2 13.05 31.17 -10.10
CA PRO A 2 13.62 30.34 -9.06
C PRO A 2 12.78 29.07 -8.95
N THR A 3 13.43 27.91 -9.05
CA THR A 3 12.86 26.62 -8.71
C THR A 3 12.42 26.66 -7.24
N VAL A 4 11.11 26.68 -7.02
CA VAL A 4 10.55 26.42 -5.68
C VAL A 4 11.04 25.04 -5.30
N GLU A 5 11.94 24.94 -4.30
CA GLU A 5 12.25 23.69 -3.65
C GLU A 5 10.93 23.12 -3.12
N ARG A 6 10.38 22.15 -3.85
CA ARG A 6 9.29 21.31 -3.34
C ARG A 6 9.87 20.59 -2.13
N GLY A 7 9.43 20.93 -0.93
CA GLY A 7 9.74 20.13 0.24
C GLY A 7 9.39 18.69 -0.08
N ALA A 8 10.37 17.80 0.02
CA ALA A 8 10.25 16.44 -0.47
C ALA A 8 9.11 15.72 0.26
N LEU A 9 8.18 15.14 -0.49
CA LEU A 9 7.18 14.19 0.03
C LEU A 9 7.92 12.95 0.55
N PRO A 10 7.37 12.20 1.54
CA PRO A 10 8.00 10.96 1.98
C PRO A 10 8.12 10.02 0.79
N LEU A 11 9.37 9.67 0.45
CA LEU A 11 9.68 8.86 -0.72
C LEU A 11 9.75 7.39 -0.34
N LEU A 12 9.01 6.55 -1.06
CA LEU A 12 9.15 5.10 -1.08
C LEU A 12 10.00 4.70 -2.28
N LEU A 13 11.14 4.06 -2.05
CA LEU A 13 11.99 3.54 -3.11
C LEU A 13 11.74 2.04 -3.26
N LEU A 14 11.15 1.64 -4.38
CA LEU A 14 10.89 0.23 -4.69
C LEU A 14 12.04 -0.35 -5.51
N ARG A 15 12.56 -1.50 -5.10
CA ARG A 15 13.46 -2.33 -5.89
C ARG A 15 12.76 -3.63 -6.25
N VAL A 16 12.34 -3.77 -7.50
CA VAL A 16 11.57 -4.91 -8.00
C VAL A 16 11.89 -5.17 -9.46
N ASP A 17 11.90 -6.45 -9.83
CA ASP A 17 12.02 -6.92 -11.21
C ASP A 17 10.83 -7.78 -11.59
N ALA A 18 10.51 -7.82 -12.88
CA ALA A 18 9.50 -8.72 -13.41
C ALA A 18 9.91 -9.18 -14.82
N THR A 19 9.61 -10.44 -15.12
CA THR A 19 9.81 -10.99 -16.45
C THR A 19 8.58 -11.80 -16.86
N ARG A 20 8.31 -11.83 -18.17
CA ARG A 20 7.29 -12.72 -18.76
C ARG A 20 7.89 -14.01 -19.33
N SER A 21 9.19 -14.18 -19.22
CA SER A 21 9.86 -15.36 -19.74
C SER A 21 9.44 -16.60 -18.97
N PRO A 22 9.27 -17.76 -19.63
CA PRO A 22 9.04 -19.03 -18.97
C PRO A 22 10.14 -19.33 -17.94
N GLY A 23 9.76 -19.60 -16.69
CA GLY A 23 10.72 -19.78 -15.58
C GLY A 23 11.28 -18.51 -14.97
N GLY A 24 10.84 -17.32 -15.41
CA GLY A 24 11.16 -16.04 -14.78
C GLY A 24 10.31 -15.73 -13.55
N THR A 25 10.58 -14.60 -12.89
CA THR A 25 9.91 -14.16 -11.64
C THR A 25 8.41 -13.85 -11.81
N GLY A 26 7.89 -13.81 -13.06
CA GLY A 26 6.53 -13.38 -13.33
C GLY A 26 6.33 -11.88 -13.05
N ILE A 27 5.09 -11.42 -13.12
CA ILE A 27 4.74 -10.01 -12.87
C ILE A 27 4.15 -9.76 -11.47
N GLY A 28 3.92 -10.82 -10.70
CA GLY A 28 3.24 -10.76 -9.39
C GLY A 28 3.92 -9.82 -8.41
N HIS A 29 5.26 -9.88 -8.29
CA HIS A 29 6.05 -8.98 -7.45
C HIS A 29 5.86 -7.50 -7.83
N ALA A 30 5.96 -7.20 -9.12
CA ALA A 30 5.78 -5.82 -9.60
C ALA A 30 4.33 -5.33 -9.39
N MET A 31 3.31 -6.15 -9.61
CA MET A 31 1.92 -5.77 -9.36
C MET A 31 1.65 -5.57 -7.86
N ARG A 32 2.21 -6.41 -6.99
CA ARG A 32 2.16 -6.24 -5.54
C ARG A 32 2.79 -4.92 -5.10
N CYS A 33 3.98 -4.61 -5.62
CA CYS A 33 4.64 -3.32 -5.39
C CYS A 33 3.83 -2.14 -5.92
N LEU A 34 3.15 -2.26 -7.07
CA LEU A 34 2.28 -1.22 -7.59
C LEU A 34 1.10 -0.93 -6.65
N ASN A 35 0.48 -1.97 -6.10
CA ASN A 35 -0.63 -1.82 -5.17
C ASN A 35 -0.19 -1.17 -3.84
N LEU A 36 0.99 -1.53 -3.34
CA LEU A 36 1.60 -0.85 -2.19
C LEU A 36 1.90 0.63 -2.49
N ALA A 37 2.42 0.90 -3.70
CA ALA A 37 2.71 2.25 -4.15
C ALA A 37 1.47 3.13 -4.27
N ARG A 38 0.35 2.59 -4.78
CA ARG A 38 -0.95 3.29 -4.84
C ARG A 38 -1.42 3.73 -3.45
N GLU A 39 -1.31 2.85 -2.46
CA GLU A 39 -1.66 3.18 -1.08
C GLU A 39 -0.74 4.27 -0.49
N TRP A 40 0.58 4.18 -0.76
CA TRP A 40 1.55 5.18 -0.33
C TRP A 40 1.28 6.56 -0.92
N ILE A 41 0.99 6.62 -2.24
CA ILE A 41 0.63 7.85 -2.95
C ILE A 41 -0.69 8.41 -2.42
N GLY A 42 -1.67 7.57 -2.17
CA GLY A 42 -2.96 7.96 -1.58
C GLY A 42 -2.83 8.63 -0.21
N ARG A 43 -1.72 8.42 0.49
CA ARG A 43 -1.38 9.11 1.74
C ARG A 43 -0.49 10.36 1.55
N GLY A 44 -0.29 10.79 0.31
CA GLY A 44 0.52 11.97 0.00
C GLY A 44 2.02 11.70 -0.07
N GLY A 45 2.45 10.45 -0.24
CA GLY A 45 3.84 10.09 -0.48
C GLY A 45 4.22 10.11 -1.96
N ALA A 46 5.52 10.07 -2.23
CA ALA A 46 6.09 9.88 -3.57
C ALA A 46 6.67 8.48 -3.70
N VAL A 47 6.74 7.95 -4.93
CA VAL A 47 7.30 6.62 -5.21
C VAL A 47 8.26 6.70 -6.38
N GLN A 48 9.37 6.00 -6.25
CA GLN A 48 10.31 5.72 -7.34
C GLN A 48 10.57 4.22 -7.44
N VAL A 49 10.78 3.73 -8.65
CA VAL A 49 11.07 2.32 -8.91
C VAL A 49 12.46 2.18 -9.53
N LEU A 50 13.28 1.34 -8.91
CA LEU A 50 14.52 0.81 -9.46
C LEU A 50 14.27 -0.61 -9.96
N THR A 51 14.66 -0.88 -11.20
CA THR A 51 14.49 -2.20 -11.82
C THR A 51 15.62 -2.52 -12.76
N THR A 52 15.92 -3.81 -12.96
CA THR A 52 16.77 -4.30 -14.05
C THR A 52 15.95 -4.67 -15.29
N GLY A 53 14.62 -4.82 -15.13
CA GLY A 53 13.68 -5.05 -16.22
C GLY A 53 12.24 -5.18 -15.73
N LEU A 54 11.33 -4.54 -16.48
CA LEU A 54 9.88 -4.68 -16.36
C LEU A 54 9.29 -4.88 -17.75
N PRO A 55 8.28 -5.73 -17.92
CA PRO A 55 7.48 -5.78 -19.16
C PRO A 55 6.78 -4.44 -19.41
N ASP A 56 6.65 -4.05 -20.69
CA ASP A 56 6.06 -2.75 -21.09
C ASP A 56 4.69 -2.50 -20.44
N VAL A 57 3.83 -3.55 -20.41
CA VAL A 57 2.50 -3.46 -19.79
C VAL A 57 2.55 -3.14 -18.30
N VAL A 58 3.57 -3.58 -17.58
CA VAL A 58 3.78 -3.25 -16.16
C VAL A 58 4.35 -1.84 -16.04
N TYR A 59 5.31 -1.50 -16.89
CA TYR A 59 5.90 -0.17 -16.95
C TYR A 59 4.84 0.92 -17.14
N GLU A 60 3.93 0.75 -18.12
CA GLU A 60 2.86 1.70 -18.39
C GLU A 60 1.88 1.85 -17.22
N ARG A 61 1.60 0.79 -16.47
CA ARG A 61 0.75 0.84 -15.27
C ARG A 61 1.37 1.68 -14.15
N TYR A 62 2.68 1.59 -13.93
CA TYR A 62 3.38 2.45 -12.99
C TYR A 62 3.30 3.92 -13.42
N ARG A 63 3.54 4.20 -14.70
CA ARG A 63 3.47 5.56 -15.26
C ARG A 63 2.07 6.16 -15.17
N ALA A 64 1.03 5.36 -15.42
CA ALA A 64 -0.36 5.80 -15.37
C ALA A 64 -0.80 6.35 -14.00
N VAL A 65 -0.14 5.91 -12.92
CA VAL A 65 -0.37 6.41 -11.55
C VAL A 65 0.68 7.41 -11.09
N GLY A 66 1.48 7.96 -12.03
CA GLY A 66 2.46 9.01 -11.73
C GLY A 66 3.75 8.53 -11.05
N ILE A 67 4.04 7.23 -11.09
CA ILE A 67 5.26 6.67 -10.50
C ILE A 67 6.44 6.83 -11.46
N GLU A 68 7.55 7.37 -10.94
CA GLU A 68 8.80 7.46 -11.67
C GLU A 68 9.50 6.10 -11.70
N VAL A 69 9.52 5.45 -12.85
CA VAL A 69 10.32 4.25 -13.08
C VAL A 69 11.65 4.69 -13.68
N LEU A 70 12.72 4.48 -12.94
CA LEU A 70 14.07 4.83 -13.39
C LEU A 70 14.51 3.89 -14.50
N ALA A 71 15.35 4.42 -15.42
CA ALA A 71 15.85 3.63 -16.54
C ALA A 71 16.50 2.33 -16.03
N PRO A 72 16.18 1.18 -16.63
CA PRO A 72 16.77 -0.10 -16.22
C PRO A 72 18.29 -0.07 -16.32
N VAL A 73 18.96 -0.53 -15.29
CA VAL A 73 20.42 -0.69 -15.32
C VAL A 73 20.74 -2.07 -15.88
N THR A 74 21.21 -2.09 -17.13
CA THR A 74 21.56 -3.33 -17.83
C THR A 74 22.88 -3.90 -17.35
N GLY A 75 23.00 -5.24 -17.37
CA GLY A 75 24.25 -5.94 -17.02
C GLY A 75 24.50 -6.14 -15.53
N LEU A 76 23.58 -5.72 -14.65
CA LEU A 76 23.61 -6.06 -13.24
C LEU A 76 22.98 -7.43 -12.98
N LEU A 77 23.62 -8.21 -12.10
CA LEU A 77 22.99 -9.40 -11.54
C LEU A 77 22.02 -8.95 -10.43
N PRO A 78 20.69 -9.16 -10.59
CA PRO A 78 19.71 -8.80 -9.57
C PRO A 78 20.02 -9.44 -8.22
N GLY A 79 19.91 -8.66 -7.13
CA GLY A 79 20.20 -9.11 -5.76
C GLY A 79 21.70 -9.22 -5.43
N GLY A 80 22.60 -8.97 -6.38
CA GLY A 80 24.03 -8.96 -6.15
C GLY A 80 24.53 -7.66 -5.49
N ARG A 81 25.80 -7.67 -5.06
CA ARG A 81 26.42 -6.51 -4.40
C ARG A 81 26.41 -5.23 -5.26
N ALA A 82 26.57 -5.35 -6.57
CA ALA A 82 26.53 -4.21 -7.48
C ALA A 82 25.12 -3.59 -7.55
N ASP A 83 24.09 -4.41 -7.53
CA ASP A 83 22.69 -3.98 -7.43
C ASP A 83 22.42 -3.24 -6.10
N ALA A 84 22.89 -3.81 -4.99
CA ALA A 84 22.80 -3.15 -3.68
C ALA A 84 23.48 -1.77 -3.67
N LEU A 85 24.68 -1.64 -4.25
CA LEU A 85 25.40 -0.37 -4.33
C LEU A 85 24.68 0.67 -5.20
N MET A 86 23.99 0.25 -6.25
CA MET A 86 23.13 1.12 -7.06
C MET A 86 21.96 1.67 -6.21
N VAL A 87 21.31 0.82 -5.39
CA VAL A 87 20.26 1.26 -4.47
C VAL A 87 20.82 2.22 -3.43
N VAL A 88 22.00 1.92 -2.84
CA VAL A 88 22.67 2.80 -1.85
C VAL A 88 23.00 4.17 -2.44
N ASP A 89 23.49 4.23 -3.70
CA ASP A 89 23.73 5.51 -4.39
C ASP A 89 22.42 6.31 -4.53
N ARG A 90 21.32 5.64 -4.90
CA ARG A 90 20.01 6.31 -4.98
C ARG A 90 19.53 6.79 -3.62
N VAL A 91 19.65 5.97 -2.57
CA VAL A 91 19.33 6.34 -1.19
C VAL A 91 20.08 7.62 -0.77
N ARG A 92 21.37 7.72 -1.04
CA ARG A 92 22.17 8.91 -0.71
C ARG A 92 21.69 10.17 -1.43
N ARG A 93 21.17 10.04 -2.65
CA ARG A 93 20.69 11.18 -3.45
C ARG A 93 19.28 11.62 -3.08
N THR A 94 18.42 10.72 -2.60
CA THR A 94 17.00 10.98 -2.45
C THR A 94 16.49 10.88 -1.02
N ALA A 95 17.29 10.32 -0.09
CA ALA A 95 16.93 10.09 1.32
C ALA A 95 15.49 9.53 1.48
N PRO A 96 15.18 8.35 0.89
CA PRO A 96 13.85 7.78 0.98
C PRO A 96 13.48 7.46 2.43
N ALA A 97 12.19 7.55 2.76
CA ALA A 97 11.68 7.11 4.06
C ALA A 97 11.87 5.60 4.24
N TRP A 98 11.66 4.84 3.17
CA TRP A 98 11.85 3.39 3.14
C TRP A 98 12.35 2.93 1.77
N VAL A 99 13.14 1.85 1.78
CA VAL A 99 13.39 1.00 0.62
C VAL A 99 12.53 -0.25 0.77
N VAL A 100 11.86 -0.68 -0.30
CA VAL A 100 11.13 -1.95 -0.37
C VAL A 100 11.77 -2.81 -1.43
N ALA A 101 12.20 -4.00 -1.07
CA ALA A 101 12.75 -5.00 -2.01
C ALA A 101 11.78 -6.18 -2.10
N ASP A 102 11.33 -6.49 -3.32
CA ASP A 102 10.40 -7.57 -3.59
C ASP A 102 10.94 -8.50 -4.69
N GLY A 103 11.38 -9.68 -4.28
CA GLY A 103 11.96 -10.71 -5.14
C GLY A 103 12.87 -11.66 -4.37
N TYR A 104 12.85 -12.93 -4.73
CA TYR A 104 13.58 -14.00 -4.02
C TYR A 104 15.10 -13.91 -4.08
N HIS A 105 15.62 -13.09 -4.98
CA HIS A 105 17.06 -12.88 -5.18
C HIS A 105 17.67 -11.81 -4.25
N PHE A 106 16.85 -11.08 -3.48
CA PHE A 106 17.33 -10.05 -2.56
C PHE A 106 17.80 -10.64 -1.22
N GLY A 107 18.84 -11.47 -1.26
CA GLY A 107 19.45 -12.11 -0.10
C GLY A 107 20.36 -11.17 0.72
N ALA A 108 21.13 -11.75 1.66
CA ALA A 108 21.98 -11.02 2.60
C ALA A 108 22.97 -10.07 1.92
N ALA A 109 23.55 -10.44 0.77
CA ALA A 109 24.50 -9.61 0.03
C ALA A 109 23.89 -8.29 -0.49
N PHE A 110 22.57 -8.28 -0.72
CA PHE A 110 21.80 -7.10 -1.07
C PHE A 110 21.31 -6.37 0.18
N GLN A 111 20.71 -7.10 1.13
CA GLN A 111 20.03 -6.53 2.30
C GLN A 111 20.97 -5.75 3.22
N ALA A 112 22.18 -6.29 3.49
CA ALA A 112 23.11 -5.68 4.46
C ALA A 112 23.49 -4.24 4.06
N PRO A 113 24.09 -3.96 2.88
CA PRO A 113 24.48 -2.60 2.53
C PRO A 113 23.28 -1.64 2.33
N VAL A 114 22.12 -2.15 1.90
CA VAL A 114 20.91 -1.32 1.76
C VAL A 114 20.34 -0.97 3.12
N GLY A 115 20.22 -1.94 4.03
CA GLY A 115 19.69 -1.75 5.39
C GLY A 115 20.57 -0.85 6.27
N GLU A 116 21.91 -0.82 6.01
CA GLU A 116 22.82 0.14 6.64
C GLU A 116 22.61 1.58 6.14
N SER A 117 22.04 1.75 4.94
CA SER A 117 21.88 3.06 4.31
C SER A 117 20.48 3.69 4.48
N ALA A 118 19.43 2.87 4.62
CA ALA A 118 18.03 3.29 4.84
C ALA A 118 17.22 2.15 5.48
N PRO A 119 16.08 2.46 6.15
CA PRO A 119 15.14 1.42 6.57
C PRO A 119 14.70 0.57 5.39
N LEU A 120 14.88 -0.76 5.49
CA LEU A 120 14.58 -1.72 4.44
C LEU A 120 13.42 -2.63 4.85
N LEU A 121 12.35 -2.65 4.04
CA LEU A 121 11.34 -3.71 4.03
C LEU A 121 11.71 -4.73 2.95
N VAL A 122 11.81 -6.00 3.34
CA VAL A 122 11.90 -7.12 2.40
C VAL A 122 10.57 -7.83 2.34
N VAL A 123 10.03 -8.00 1.13
CA VAL A 123 8.89 -8.86 0.90
C VAL A 123 9.41 -10.27 0.62
N ASP A 124 9.05 -11.19 1.51
CA ASP A 124 9.58 -12.54 1.55
C ASP A 124 8.43 -13.55 1.59
N ASP A 125 8.67 -14.73 1.11
CA ASP A 125 7.76 -15.85 1.20
C ASP A 125 8.53 -17.01 1.85
N HIS A 126 8.13 -17.45 3.07
CA HIS A 126 8.74 -18.57 3.81
C HIS A 126 10.27 -18.46 3.97
N ALA A 127 10.75 -17.29 4.37
CA ALA A 127 12.16 -16.98 4.62
C ALA A 127 13.13 -17.29 3.47
N LEU A 128 12.66 -17.31 2.23
CA LEU A 128 13.47 -17.63 1.03
C LEU A 128 14.60 -16.62 0.79
N THR A 129 14.48 -15.36 1.24
CA THR A 129 15.52 -14.35 1.08
C THR A 129 16.60 -14.42 2.15
N GLY A 130 16.43 -15.25 3.19
CA GLY A 130 17.40 -15.44 4.28
C GLY A 130 17.58 -14.22 5.20
N ALA A 131 18.42 -14.35 6.21
CA ALA A 131 18.77 -13.27 7.13
C ALA A 131 19.61 -12.19 6.44
N GLY A 132 19.39 -10.92 6.80
CA GLY A 132 20.10 -9.77 6.23
C GLY A 132 19.85 -8.49 7.05
N GLY A 133 20.05 -7.35 6.43
CA GLY A 133 19.91 -6.03 7.05
C GLY A 133 18.50 -5.44 7.04
N ALA A 134 17.45 -6.24 6.84
CA ALA A 134 16.08 -5.74 6.81
C ALA A 134 15.63 -5.24 8.19
N ALA A 135 15.08 -4.02 8.25
CA ALA A 135 14.41 -3.49 9.42
C ALA A 135 13.00 -4.10 9.58
N MET A 136 12.41 -4.56 8.47
CA MET A 136 11.09 -5.17 8.44
C MET A 136 11.01 -6.26 7.37
N VAL A 137 10.27 -7.31 7.67
CA VAL A 137 9.94 -8.38 6.70
C VAL A 137 8.43 -8.49 6.59
N LEU A 138 7.95 -8.64 5.36
CA LEU A 138 6.57 -8.94 5.04
C LEU A 138 6.48 -10.34 4.45
N ASP A 139 5.78 -11.23 5.11
CA ASP A 139 5.29 -12.49 4.54
C ASP A 139 3.77 -12.53 4.63
N GLN A 140 3.11 -12.44 3.48
CA GLN A 140 1.66 -12.37 3.39
C GLN A 140 0.97 -13.75 3.30
N ASN A 141 1.72 -14.84 3.42
CA ASN A 141 1.17 -16.19 3.30
C ASN A 141 0.34 -16.57 4.54
N VAL A 142 -0.66 -17.43 4.34
CA VAL A 142 -1.61 -17.85 5.38
C VAL A 142 -0.91 -18.58 6.53
N ASP A 143 0.11 -19.36 6.19
CA ASP A 143 0.89 -20.19 7.09
C ASP A 143 2.27 -19.59 7.44
N ALA A 144 2.45 -18.29 7.22
CA ALA A 144 3.68 -17.58 7.61
C ALA A 144 3.91 -17.71 9.12
N ASP A 145 5.09 -18.24 9.51
CA ASP A 145 5.46 -18.50 10.90
C ASP A 145 6.69 -17.67 11.30
N ALA A 146 6.62 -17.03 12.47
CA ALA A 146 7.73 -16.28 13.04
C ALA A 146 8.98 -17.15 13.28
N ALA A 147 8.80 -18.46 13.48
CA ALA A 147 9.92 -19.40 13.66
C ALA A 147 10.80 -19.50 12.41
N GLU A 148 10.26 -19.31 11.21
CA GLU A 148 11.03 -19.30 9.95
C GLU A 148 11.97 -18.10 9.87
N TYR A 149 11.72 -17.06 10.64
CA TYR A 149 12.49 -15.81 10.68
C TYR A 149 13.34 -15.65 11.94
N ALA A 150 13.59 -16.74 12.68
CA ALA A 150 14.34 -16.71 13.95
C ALA A 150 15.78 -16.19 13.80
N ASP A 151 16.40 -16.40 12.64
CA ASP A 151 17.78 -15.97 12.33
C ASP A 151 17.87 -14.47 11.96
N ARG A 152 16.75 -13.75 11.88
CA ARG A 152 16.74 -12.31 11.60
C ARG A 152 17.32 -11.53 12.78
N ALA A 153 17.95 -10.40 12.46
CA ALA A 153 18.55 -9.54 13.48
C ALA A 153 17.53 -9.12 14.54
N ALA A 154 17.99 -9.02 15.80
CA ALA A 154 17.18 -8.47 16.88
C ALA A 154 16.69 -7.06 16.50
N GLY A 155 15.37 -6.84 16.56
CA GLY A 155 14.73 -5.60 16.16
C GLY A 155 14.12 -5.61 14.75
N CYS A 156 14.33 -6.66 13.93
CA CYS A 156 13.59 -6.82 12.68
C CYS A 156 12.10 -7.05 12.99
N ARG A 157 11.25 -6.17 12.46
CA ARG A 157 9.80 -6.28 12.64
C ARG A 157 9.20 -7.22 11.61
N LEU A 158 8.36 -8.16 12.05
CA LEU A 158 7.70 -9.12 11.18
C LEU A 158 6.24 -8.74 10.95
N LEU A 159 5.85 -8.63 9.69
CA LEU A 159 4.47 -8.48 9.23
C LEU A 159 4.06 -9.82 8.61
N LEU A 160 3.45 -10.69 9.40
CA LEU A 160 3.16 -12.07 9.00
C LEU A 160 1.67 -12.31 8.84
N GLY A 161 1.35 -13.12 7.82
CA GLY A 161 0.03 -13.65 7.56
C GLY A 161 -0.80 -12.85 6.57
N ASN A 162 -1.87 -13.47 6.13
CA ASN A 162 -2.77 -13.03 5.08
C ASN A 162 -3.49 -11.70 5.36
N ARG A 163 -3.53 -11.22 6.62
CA ARG A 163 -4.01 -9.87 6.95
C ARG A 163 -3.20 -8.76 6.28
N PHE A 164 -1.97 -9.06 5.86
CA PHE A 164 -1.08 -8.16 5.13
C PHE A 164 -1.05 -8.44 3.62
N ALA A 165 -1.94 -9.32 3.11
CA ALA A 165 -2.00 -9.62 1.69
C ALA A 165 -2.26 -8.35 0.87
N ILE A 166 -1.28 -7.99 0.04
CA ILE A 166 -1.34 -6.79 -0.80
C ILE A 166 -2.13 -7.12 -2.06
N VAL A 167 -3.34 -6.60 -2.15
CA VAL A 167 -4.21 -6.68 -3.32
C VAL A 167 -4.51 -5.29 -3.86
N ASP A 168 -5.08 -5.20 -5.07
CA ASP A 168 -5.50 -3.90 -5.63
C ASP A 168 -6.53 -3.25 -4.69
N PRO A 169 -6.38 -1.96 -4.34
CA PRO A 169 -7.36 -1.23 -3.52
C PRO A 169 -8.79 -1.29 -4.05
N ALA A 170 -8.97 -1.52 -5.36
CA ALA A 170 -10.29 -1.71 -5.96
C ALA A 170 -11.07 -2.92 -5.41
N PHE A 171 -10.42 -3.86 -4.72
CA PHE A 171 -11.09 -4.98 -4.03
C PHE A 171 -11.62 -4.58 -2.65
N ALA A 172 -11.05 -3.58 -2.01
CA ALA A 172 -11.47 -3.14 -0.67
C ALA A 172 -12.91 -2.58 -0.70
N GLY A 173 -13.73 -3.01 0.26
CA GLY A 173 -15.09 -2.51 0.41
C GLY A 173 -16.10 -2.91 -0.67
N ARG A 174 -15.72 -3.74 -1.65
CA ARG A 174 -16.71 -4.29 -2.62
C ARG A 174 -17.72 -5.17 -1.90
N GLY A 175 -19.00 -4.98 -2.24
CA GLY A 175 -20.10 -5.74 -1.69
C GLY A 175 -19.95 -7.25 -1.94
N ARG A 176 -20.35 -8.05 -0.98
CA ARG A 176 -20.34 -9.52 -1.07
C ARG A 176 -21.36 -9.97 -2.11
N ARG A 177 -20.92 -10.67 -3.15
CA ARG A 177 -21.81 -11.33 -4.10
C ARG A 177 -22.18 -12.71 -3.55
N ASP A 178 -23.49 -13.04 -3.58
CA ASP A 178 -23.94 -14.41 -3.32
C ASP A 178 -23.47 -15.34 -4.47
N ARG A 179 -22.71 -16.36 -4.12
CA ARG A 179 -22.15 -17.37 -5.04
C ARG A 179 -22.89 -18.71 -4.96
N SER A 180 -24.05 -18.76 -4.31
CA SER A 180 -24.88 -19.96 -4.16
C SER A 180 -25.71 -20.26 -5.43
N GLY A 181 -25.91 -19.27 -6.30
CA GLY A 181 -26.67 -19.39 -7.55
C GLY A 181 -26.03 -20.34 -8.59
N PRO A 182 -26.71 -20.54 -9.73
CA PRO A 182 -26.15 -21.31 -10.85
C PRO A 182 -24.83 -20.71 -11.37
N VAL A 183 -23.87 -21.54 -11.73
CA VAL A 183 -22.62 -21.11 -12.36
C VAL A 183 -22.85 -20.94 -13.84
N ALA A 184 -22.73 -19.71 -14.34
CA ALA A 184 -22.78 -19.39 -15.75
C ALA A 184 -21.40 -18.93 -16.28
N ARG A 185 -20.62 -18.19 -15.46
CA ARG A 185 -19.36 -17.55 -15.85
C ARG A 185 -18.17 -18.16 -15.13
N VAL A 186 -17.21 -18.67 -15.88
CA VAL A 186 -15.95 -19.20 -15.39
C VAL A 186 -14.82 -18.29 -15.83
N LEU A 187 -14.10 -17.73 -14.86
CA LEU A 187 -12.88 -16.98 -15.08
C LEU A 187 -11.67 -17.92 -15.00
N ILE A 188 -10.75 -17.81 -15.94
CA ILE A 188 -9.47 -18.50 -15.88
C ILE A 188 -8.35 -17.45 -15.80
N ALA A 189 -7.60 -17.43 -14.70
CA ALA A 189 -6.53 -16.47 -14.45
C ALA A 189 -5.17 -17.17 -14.38
N LEU A 190 -4.37 -17.04 -15.43
CA LEU A 190 -3.14 -17.84 -15.63
C LEU A 190 -1.89 -17.20 -14.99
N GLY A 191 -1.97 -15.94 -14.54
CA GLY A 191 -0.81 -15.20 -14.06
C GLY A 191 0.16 -14.80 -15.18
N GLY A 192 1.33 -14.29 -14.79
CA GLY A 192 2.22 -13.54 -15.68
C GLY A 192 3.40 -14.32 -16.30
N GLY A 193 3.36 -15.61 -16.46
CA GLY A 193 4.47 -16.37 -17.04
C GLY A 193 4.18 -17.84 -17.29
N PRO A 194 3.00 -18.18 -17.87
CA PRO A 194 2.64 -19.57 -18.06
C PRO A 194 3.51 -20.23 -19.15
N ARG A 195 3.81 -21.52 -18.97
CA ARG A 195 4.49 -22.33 -19.98
C ARG A 195 3.54 -22.64 -21.13
N ALA A 196 4.04 -22.70 -22.38
CA ALA A 196 3.22 -22.94 -23.57
C ALA A 196 2.36 -24.20 -23.46
N ALA A 197 2.89 -25.29 -22.89
CA ALA A 197 2.15 -26.54 -22.68
C ALA A 197 0.97 -26.40 -21.70
N TRP A 198 1.12 -25.53 -20.66
CA TRP A 198 0.03 -25.20 -19.75
C TRP A 198 -1.04 -24.34 -20.44
N LEU A 199 -0.63 -23.35 -21.24
CA LEU A 199 -1.54 -22.53 -22.04
C LEU A 199 -2.39 -23.40 -22.99
N ALA A 200 -1.78 -24.31 -23.72
CA ALA A 200 -2.50 -25.21 -24.64
C ALA A 200 -3.52 -26.08 -23.89
N ARG A 201 -3.15 -26.63 -22.72
CA ARG A 201 -4.05 -27.45 -21.90
C ARG A 201 -5.23 -26.64 -21.36
N VAL A 202 -4.97 -25.42 -20.93
CA VAL A 202 -6.02 -24.50 -20.44
C VAL A 202 -6.95 -24.10 -21.59
N ASP A 203 -6.42 -23.84 -22.79
CA ASP A 203 -7.24 -23.54 -23.97
C ASP A 203 -8.18 -24.68 -24.29
N GLY A 204 -7.67 -25.94 -24.34
CA GLY A 204 -8.49 -27.10 -24.53
C GLY A 204 -9.60 -27.28 -23.48
N ALA A 205 -9.26 -27.07 -22.20
CA ALA A 205 -10.24 -27.13 -21.13
C ALA A 205 -11.28 -25.99 -21.24
N ALA A 206 -10.86 -24.78 -21.60
CA ALA A 206 -11.74 -23.61 -21.78
C ALA A 206 -12.75 -23.85 -22.94
N GLU A 207 -12.28 -24.37 -24.06
CA GLU A 207 -13.14 -24.72 -25.20
C GLU A 207 -14.17 -25.82 -24.85
N LEU A 208 -13.74 -26.84 -24.08
CA LEU A 208 -14.64 -27.88 -23.58
C LEU A 208 -15.69 -27.35 -22.63
N LEU A 209 -15.32 -26.43 -21.70
CA LEU A 209 -16.26 -25.78 -20.80
C LEU A 209 -17.25 -24.89 -21.55
N ALA A 210 -16.78 -24.11 -22.51
CA ALA A 210 -17.64 -23.28 -23.36
C ALA A 210 -18.60 -24.15 -24.20
N GLY A 211 -18.14 -25.29 -24.70
CA GLY A 211 -18.98 -26.29 -25.38
C GLY A 211 -20.06 -26.93 -24.50
N ARG A 212 -19.93 -26.81 -23.17
CA ARG A 212 -20.92 -27.27 -22.16
C ARG A 212 -21.84 -26.15 -21.63
N GLY A 213 -21.77 -24.97 -22.23
CA GLY A 213 -22.68 -23.85 -21.95
C GLY A 213 -22.17 -22.85 -20.91
N PHE A 214 -20.92 -22.95 -20.47
CA PHE A 214 -20.31 -21.91 -19.64
C PHE A 214 -19.82 -20.72 -20.48
N GLU A 215 -20.00 -19.50 -20.03
CA GLU A 215 -19.26 -18.33 -20.51
C GLU A 215 -17.86 -18.40 -19.91
N VAL A 216 -16.83 -18.62 -20.73
CA VAL A 216 -15.45 -18.78 -20.27
C VAL A 216 -14.63 -17.56 -20.69
N ARG A 217 -14.04 -16.87 -19.71
CA ARG A 217 -13.09 -15.78 -19.91
C ARG A 217 -11.71 -16.21 -19.42
N VAL A 218 -10.71 -16.03 -20.26
CA VAL A 218 -9.31 -16.34 -19.91
C VAL A 218 -8.51 -15.04 -19.90
N VAL A 219 -7.87 -14.76 -18.77
CA VAL A 219 -6.92 -13.65 -18.60
C VAL A 219 -5.50 -14.21 -18.63
N GLY A 220 -4.79 -13.91 -19.70
CA GLY A 220 -3.44 -14.39 -19.98
C GLY A 220 -3.13 -14.30 -21.47
N SER A 221 -1.85 -14.55 -21.85
CA SER A 221 -1.46 -14.55 -23.26
C SER A 221 -2.07 -15.74 -23.97
N ALA A 222 -2.84 -15.49 -25.03
CA ALA A 222 -3.43 -16.55 -25.83
C ALA A 222 -2.35 -17.34 -26.57
N PRO A 223 -2.42 -18.69 -26.62
CA PRO A 223 -1.55 -19.47 -27.45
C PRO A 223 -1.89 -19.31 -28.96
N ASP A 224 -0.92 -19.60 -29.84
CA ASP A 224 -1.17 -19.61 -31.27
C ASP A 224 -2.25 -20.65 -31.62
N GLY A 225 -3.23 -20.25 -32.45
CA GLY A 225 -4.31 -21.12 -32.85
C GLY A 225 -5.41 -21.35 -31.81
N THR A 226 -5.53 -20.40 -30.84
CA THR A 226 -6.56 -20.40 -29.78
C THR A 226 -7.95 -20.74 -30.31
N GLY A 227 -8.71 -21.52 -29.57
CA GLY A 227 -10.11 -21.83 -29.81
C GLY A 227 -10.99 -20.58 -29.92
N LYS A 228 -12.22 -20.75 -30.43
CA LYS A 228 -13.09 -19.60 -30.74
C LYS A 228 -14.25 -19.40 -29.78
N ARG A 229 -14.46 -20.34 -28.85
CA ARG A 229 -15.61 -20.31 -27.92
C ARG A 229 -15.32 -19.63 -26.64
N ALA A 230 -14.09 -19.80 -26.10
CA ALA A 230 -13.61 -19.04 -24.93
C ALA A 230 -13.10 -17.65 -25.34
N SER A 231 -13.35 -16.64 -24.52
CA SER A 231 -12.80 -15.31 -24.76
C SER A 231 -11.47 -15.13 -24.06
N TRP A 232 -10.43 -14.78 -24.81
CA TRP A 232 -9.10 -14.50 -24.29
C TRP A 232 -8.83 -13.01 -24.23
N ARG A 233 -8.23 -12.57 -23.12
CA ARG A 233 -7.70 -11.21 -22.95
C ARG A 233 -6.29 -11.29 -22.38
N GLU A 234 -5.36 -10.63 -23.00
CA GLU A 234 -3.95 -10.67 -22.56
C GLU A 234 -3.76 -10.08 -21.17
N PHE A 235 -4.51 -9.04 -20.85
CA PHE A 235 -4.51 -8.36 -19.55
C PHE A 235 -5.89 -7.74 -19.30
N SER A 236 -6.32 -7.75 -18.05
CA SER A 236 -7.47 -6.96 -17.60
C SER A 236 -6.99 -5.73 -16.84
N ASP A 237 -7.51 -4.55 -17.18
CA ASP A 237 -7.28 -3.32 -16.44
C ASP A 237 -8.19 -3.23 -15.21
N ASP A 238 -9.26 -4.00 -15.18
CA ASP A 238 -10.21 -4.11 -14.06
C ASP A 238 -10.43 -5.58 -13.66
N VAL A 239 -9.39 -6.19 -13.10
CA VAL A 239 -9.43 -7.57 -12.59
C VAL A 239 -10.49 -7.71 -11.50
N ALA A 240 -10.72 -6.67 -10.69
CA ALA A 240 -11.70 -6.70 -9.63
C ALA A 240 -13.14 -6.79 -10.15
N SER A 241 -13.48 -6.13 -11.26
CA SER A 241 -14.77 -6.29 -11.94
C SER A 241 -14.90 -7.67 -12.57
N GLU A 242 -13.89 -8.15 -13.26
CA GLU A 242 -13.87 -9.50 -13.88
C GLU A 242 -14.15 -10.59 -12.83
N MET A 243 -13.45 -10.52 -11.69
CA MET A 243 -13.69 -11.44 -10.56
C MET A 243 -15.05 -11.22 -9.91
N GLY A 244 -15.53 -9.98 -9.88
CA GLY A 244 -16.89 -9.63 -9.40
C GLY A 244 -17.99 -10.27 -10.24
N GLU A 245 -17.82 -10.33 -11.56
CA GLU A 245 -18.78 -10.90 -12.50
C GLU A 245 -18.72 -12.43 -12.60
N ALA A 246 -17.57 -13.05 -12.35
CA ALA A 246 -17.39 -14.49 -12.43
C ALA A 246 -18.12 -15.23 -11.30
N ASP A 247 -18.55 -16.46 -11.54
CA ASP A 247 -19.18 -17.34 -10.55
C ASP A 247 -18.17 -18.34 -9.98
N LEU A 248 -17.11 -18.67 -10.73
CA LEU A 248 -16.07 -19.62 -10.38
C LEU A 248 -14.76 -19.24 -11.07
N CYS A 249 -13.62 -19.53 -10.44
CA CYS A 249 -12.31 -19.28 -10.99
C CYS A 249 -11.47 -20.57 -11.09
N LEU A 250 -10.69 -20.70 -12.17
CA LEU A 250 -9.51 -21.53 -12.24
C LEU A 250 -8.29 -20.63 -12.32
N ALA A 251 -7.32 -20.80 -11.43
CA ALA A 251 -6.17 -19.93 -11.40
C ALA A 251 -4.86 -20.66 -11.09
N ALA A 252 -3.73 -20.03 -11.46
CA ALA A 252 -2.45 -20.39 -10.87
C ALA A 252 -2.39 -19.90 -9.41
N ALA A 253 -1.78 -20.69 -8.52
CA ALA A 253 -1.69 -20.39 -7.09
C ALA A 253 -0.61 -19.33 -6.77
N GLY A 254 -0.59 -18.24 -7.53
CA GLY A 254 0.31 -17.09 -7.34
C GLY A 254 -0.36 -15.93 -6.57
N SER A 255 0.13 -14.71 -6.77
CA SER A 255 -0.38 -13.49 -6.10
C SER A 255 -1.87 -13.23 -6.34
N THR A 256 -2.42 -13.64 -7.48
CA THR A 256 -3.85 -13.57 -7.82
C THR A 256 -4.74 -14.35 -6.83
N THR A 257 -4.18 -15.32 -6.10
CA THR A 257 -4.91 -16.06 -5.06
C THR A 257 -5.46 -15.12 -3.99
N TRP A 258 -4.75 -14.08 -3.62
CA TRP A 258 -5.20 -13.11 -2.61
C TRP A 258 -6.35 -12.25 -3.13
N GLU A 259 -6.32 -11.89 -4.41
CA GLU A 259 -7.42 -11.17 -5.08
C GLU A 259 -8.68 -12.02 -5.16
N ILE A 260 -8.53 -13.30 -5.52
CA ILE A 260 -9.62 -14.30 -5.53
C ILE A 260 -10.24 -14.44 -4.13
N CYS A 261 -9.41 -14.57 -3.09
CA CYS A 261 -9.88 -14.64 -1.72
C CYS A 261 -10.64 -13.38 -1.32
N CYS A 262 -10.11 -12.20 -1.63
CA CYS A 262 -10.74 -10.92 -1.33
C CYS A 262 -12.11 -10.77 -2.04
N ALA A 263 -12.21 -11.21 -3.30
CA ALA A 263 -13.45 -11.22 -4.07
C ALA A 263 -14.48 -12.26 -3.59
N GLY A 264 -14.10 -13.17 -2.68
CA GLY A 264 -14.92 -14.33 -2.29
C GLY A 264 -15.31 -15.19 -3.49
N LEU A 265 -14.40 -15.35 -4.44
CA LEU A 265 -14.65 -16.10 -5.68
C LEU A 265 -14.25 -17.58 -5.48
N PRO A 266 -15.20 -18.53 -5.53
CA PRO A 266 -14.88 -19.94 -5.41
C PRO A 266 -13.86 -20.37 -6.45
N ALA A 267 -12.77 -21.01 -6.05
CA ALA A 267 -11.64 -21.23 -6.92
C ALA A 267 -11.11 -22.67 -6.90
N LEU A 268 -10.52 -23.02 -8.04
CA LEU A 268 -9.67 -24.17 -8.26
C LEU A 268 -8.27 -23.65 -8.54
N LEU A 269 -7.26 -24.09 -7.79
CA LEU A 269 -5.90 -23.62 -7.92
C LEU A 269 -5.00 -24.70 -8.51
N ALA A 270 -4.15 -24.33 -9.47
CA ALA A 270 -3.11 -25.20 -9.99
C ALA A 270 -1.73 -24.62 -9.68
N SER A 271 -0.80 -25.43 -9.22
CA SER A 271 0.58 -25.02 -9.01
C SER A 271 1.37 -25.12 -10.31
N VAL A 272 1.91 -23.98 -10.80
CA VAL A 272 2.72 -23.91 -12.03
C VAL A 272 4.19 -23.58 -11.74
N ALA A 273 4.53 -23.33 -10.47
CA ALA A 273 5.87 -23.09 -9.95
C ALA A 273 5.97 -23.62 -8.52
N ASP A 274 7.17 -24.00 -8.06
CA ASP A 274 7.40 -24.65 -6.77
C ASP A 274 6.92 -23.82 -5.58
N ASN A 275 7.12 -22.51 -5.63
CA ASN A 275 6.69 -21.56 -4.58
C ASN A 275 5.16 -21.42 -4.47
N GLN A 276 4.40 -21.96 -5.45
CA GLN A 276 2.94 -21.93 -5.42
C GLN A 276 2.33 -23.13 -4.69
N VAL A 277 3.08 -24.23 -4.57
CA VAL A 277 2.59 -25.46 -3.92
C VAL A 277 2.20 -25.23 -2.45
N PRO A 278 3.03 -24.59 -1.60
CA PRO A 278 2.63 -24.29 -0.23
C PRO A 278 1.41 -23.37 -0.16
N VAL A 279 1.32 -22.36 -1.03
CA VAL A 279 0.17 -21.44 -1.10
C VAL A 279 -1.13 -22.19 -1.41
N ALA A 280 -1.16 -23.03 -2.48
CA ALA A 280 -2.35 -23.79 -2.85
C ALA A 280 -2.83 -24.68 -1.70
N ARG A 281 -1.92 -25.40 -1.07
CA ARG A 281 -2.21 -26.28 0.08
C ARG A 281 -2.70 -25.51 1.30
N ALA A 282 -2.13 -24.35 1.61
CA ALA A 282 -2.56 -23.54 2.74
C ALA A 282 -3.97 -23.00 2.55
N ILE A 283 -4.29 -22.52 1.35
CA ILE A 283 -5.62 -22.00 0.99
C ILE A 283 -6.66 -23.12 0.97
N GLU A 284 -6.30 -24.32 0.50
CA GLU A 284 -7.19 -25.49 0.58
C GLU A 284 -7.47 -25.91 2.01
N ARG A 285 -6.42 -26.01 2.88
CA ARG A 285 -6.58 -26.31 4.31
C ARG A 285 -7.50 -25.30 5.00
N ALA A 286 -7.46 -24.02 4.59
CA ALA A 286 -8.35 -22.98 5.05
C ALA A 286 -9.78 -23.09 4.50
N GLY A 287 -10.04 -24.01 3.58
CA GLY A 287 -11.34 -24.20 2.93
C GLY A 287 -11.71 -23.13 1.90
N ALA A 288 -10.77 -22.29 1.49
CA ALA A 288 -10.99 -21.13 0.62
C ALA A 288 -10.83 -21.42 -0.86
N ALA A 289 -10.21 -22.53 -1.24
CA ALA A 289 -10.12 -23.03 -2.61
C ALA A 289 -9.98 -24.57 -2.64
N ILE A 290 -9.90 -25.14 -3.82
CA ILE A 290 -9.52 -26.54 -4.06
C ILE A 290 -8.15 -26.53 -4.73
N ASP A 291 -7.17 -27.23 -4.15
CA ASP A 291 -5.88 -27.51 -4.78
C ASP A 291 -6.02 -28.64 -5.80
N LEU A 292 -5.77 -28.34 -7.07
CA LEU A 292 -5.75 -29.34 -8.14
C LEU A 292 -4.39 -30.05 -8.26
N GLY A 293 -3.37 -29.56 -7.52
CA GLY A 293 -2.03 -30.08 -7.57
C GLY A 293 -1.16 -29.45 -8.67
N TRP A 294 -0.14 -30.22 -9.08
CA TRP A 294 0.84 -29.77 -10.05
C TRP A 294 0.30 -29.80 -11.48
N TRP A 295 0.52 -28.75 -12.24
CA TRP A 295 -0.10 -28.53 -13.55
C TRP A 295 0.21 -29.63 -14.59
N GLU A 296 1.35 -30.31 -14.53
CA GLU A 296 1.73 -31.38 -15.45
C GLU A 296 0.86 -32.61 -15.27
N ASP A 297 0.34 -32.85 -14.06
CA ASP A 297 -0.52 -33.97 -13.72
C ASP A 297 -1.98 -33.74 -14.12
N LEU A 298 -2.35 -32.51 -14.50
CA LEU A 298 -3.72 -32.15 -14.86
C LEU A 298 -3.98 -32.42 -16.33
N THR A 299 -5.12 -33.03 -16.63
CA THR A 299 -5.64 -33.17 -17.99
C THR A 299 -6.76 -32.19 -18.26
N GLU A 300 -7.03 -31.86 -19.53
CA GLU A 300 -8.16 -31.01 -19.93
C GLU A 300 -9.48 -31.53 -19.35
N THR A 301 -9.73 -32.85 -19.50
CA THR A 301 -10.95 -33.49 -18.96
C THR A 301 -11.00 -33.42 -17.43
N GLY A 302 -9.88 -33.64 -16.74
CA GLY A 302 -9.79 -33.55 -15.27
C GLY A 302 -10.11 -32.14 -14.76
N ILE A 303 -9.59 -31.09 -15.42
CA ILE A 303 -9.93 -29.69 -15.14
C ILE A 303 -11.43 -29.45 -15.31
N VAL A 304 -11.98 -29.88 -16.44
CA VAL A 304 -13.40 -29.70 -16.74
C VAL A 304 -14.30 -30.41 -15.73
N GLU A 305 -13.98 -31.64 -15.35
CA GLU A 305 -14.70 -32.39 -14.31
C GLU A 305 -14.64 -31.71 -12.93
N ALA A 306 -13.49 -31.17 -12.57
CA ALA A 306 -13.33 -30.42 -11.31
C ALA A 306 -14.19 -29.14 -11.29
N VAL A 307 -14.19 -28.38 -12.40
CA VAL A 307 -15.05 -27.19 -12.57
C VAL A 307 -16.52 -27.59 -12.47
N GLN A 308 -16.95 -28.63 -13.20
CA GLN A 308 -18.34 -29.06 -13.17
C GLN A 308 -18.79 -29.59 -11.80
N ARG A 309 -17.92 -30.30 -11.08
CA ARG A 309 -18.19 -30.77 -9.71
C ARG A 309 -18.46 -29.58 -8.77
N LEU A 310 -17.57 -28.59 -8.79
CA LEU A 310 -17.74 -27.40 -7.97
C LEU A 310 -18.95 -26.55 -8.42
N ALA A 311 -19.22 -26.48 -9.72
CA ALA A 311 -20.38 -25.76 -10.25
C ALA A 311 -21.72 -26.31 -9.77
N ARG A 312 -21.80 -27.64 -9.52
CA ARG A 312 -23.02 -28.30 -9.02
C ARG A 312 -23.18 -28.21 -7.50
N ASP A 313 -22.12 -27.90 -6.75
CA ASP A 313 -22.13 -27.87 -5.29
C ASP A 313 -22.24 -26.42 -4.77
N ALA A 314 -23.45 -25.89 -4.75
CA ALA A 314 -23.74 -24.55 -4.28
C ALA A 314 -23.32 -24.31 -2.81
N SER A 315 -23.52 -25.32 -1.95
CA SER A 315 -23.18 -25.23 -0.53
C SER A 315 -21.66 -25.12 -0.34
N ARG A 316 -20.87 -25.89 -1.09
CA ARG A 316 -19.41 -25.84 -1.08
C ARG A 316 -18.92 -24.49 -1.58
N ARG A 317 -19.49 -23.95 -2.67
CA ARG A 317 -19.12 -22.63 -3.19
C ARG A 317 -19.40 -21.52 -2.16
N ALA A 318 -20.57 -21.55 -1.52
CA ALA A 318 -20.92 -20.55 -0.49
C ALA A 318 -19.97 -20.61 0.71
N ALA A 319 -19.65 -21.82 1.20
CA ALA A 319 -18.69 -22.00 2.30
C ALA A 319 -17.29 -21.52 1.91
N MET A 320 -16.83 -21.90 0.70
CA MET A 320 -15.53 -21.49 0.16
C MET A 320 -15.41 -19.97 0.03
N ALA A 321 -16.43 -19.30 -0.49
CA ALA A 321 -16.48 -17.85 -0.59
C ALA A 321 -16.40 -17.17 0.78
N ALA A 322 -17.12 -17.71 1.77
CA ALA A 322 -17.08 -17.18 3.13
C ALA A 322 -15.70 -17.33 3.79
N HIS A 323 -15.06 -18.50 3.65
CA HIS A 323 -13.71 -18.73 4.15
C HIS A 323 -12.69 -17.84 3.45
N ALA A 324 -12.75 -17.70 2.13
CA ALA A 324 -11.86 -16.84 1.35
C ALA A 324 -11.92 -15.37 1.80
N MET A 325 -13.11 -14.82 1.96
CA MET A 325 -13.32 -13.45 2.45
C MET A 325 -12.90 -13.25 3.91
N ALA A 326 -12.92 -14.30 4.73
CA ALA A 326 -12.39 -14.24 6.09
C ALA A 326 -10.85 -14.21 6.11
N LEU A 327 -10.20 -14.74 5.08
CA LEU A 327 -8.74 -14.69 4.95
C LEU A 327 -8.25 -13.33 4.49
N VAL A 328 -8.87 -12.71 3.48
CA VAL A 328 -8.37 -11.47 2.86
C VAL A 328 -9.49 -10.44 2.78
N ASP A 329 -9.33 -9.35 3.51
CA ASP A 329 -10.31 -8.27 3.61
C ASP A 329 -10.04 -7.07 2.68
N GLY A 330 -8.91 -7.10 1.94
CA GLY A 330 -8.53 -6.04 1.00
C GLY A 330 -7.72 -4.90 1.61
N TRP A 331 -7.51 -4.86 2.91
CA TRP A 331 -6.80 -3.78 3.61
C TRP A 331 -5.33 -4.08 3.90
N GLY A 332 -4.76 -5.11 3.30
CA GLY A 332 -3.37 -5.52 3.55
C GLY A 332 -2.36 -4.43 3.18
N ALA A 333 -2.50 -3.80 2.00
CA ALA A 333 -1.64 -2.69 1.58
C ALA A 333 -1.68 -1.53 2.57
N ALA A 334 -2.87 -1.15 3.04
CA ALA A 334 -3.05 -0.09 4.03
C ALA A 334 -2.33 -0.42 5.35
N ARG A 335 -2.43 -1.67 5.84
CA ARG A 335 -1.73 -2.11 7.06
C ARG A 335 -0.21 -2.13 6.91
N VAL A 336 0.29 -2.51 5.73
CA VAL A 336 1.73 -2.43 5.43
C VAL A 336 2.18 -0.98 5.42
N VAL A 337 1.46 -0.09 4.74
CA VAL A 337 1.79 1.34 4.73
C VAL A 337 1.68 1.95 6.13
N ASP A 338 0.69 1.57 6.96
CA ASP A 338 0.61 1.98 8.37
C ASP A 338 1.85 1.58 9.17
N ALA A 339 2.45 0.43 8.84
CA ALA A 339 3.66 -0.02 9.50
C ALA A 339 4.92 0.74 9.06
N LEU A 340 4.94 1.23 7.82
CA LEU A 340 6.04 2.00 7.22
C LEU A 340 5.90 3.50 7.44
N TRP A 341 4.66 3.99 7.62
CA TRP A 341 4.39 5.42 7.72
C TRP A 341 4.93 5.99 9.02
N PRO A 342 5.51 7.19 9.01
CA PRO A 342 6.04 7.81 10.22
C PRO A 342 4.98 7.90 11.32
N ARG A 343 5.29 7.38 12.50
CA ARG A 343 4.41 7.44 13.67
C ARG A 343 4.67 8.71 14.46
N VAL A 344 3.61 9.23 15.07
CA VAL A 344 3.70 10.39 15.97
C VAL A 344 2.96 10.06 17.25
N ALA A 345 3.69 10.08 18.36
CA ALA A 345 3.11 10.09 19.68
C ALA A 345 2.84 11.54 20.11
N LEU A 346 1.64 11.84 20.62
CA LEU A 346 1.26 13.17 21.06
C LEU A 346 1.28 13.27 22.59
N ARG A 347 1.79 14.39 23.09
CA ARG A 347 1.62 14.79 24.48
C ARG A 347 1.19 16.26 24.56
N PRO A 348 0.46 16.66 25.61
CA PRO A 348 0.23 18.07 25.88
C PRO A 348 1.56 18.85 25.98
N ALA A 349 1.58 20.05 25.42
CA ALA A 349 2.69 20.96 25.61
C ALA A 349 2.74 21.44 27.05
N ALA A 350 3.94 21.75 27.53
CA ALA A 350 4.19 22.28 28.87
C ALA A 350 5.04 23.55 28.79
N SER A 351 5.16 24.27 29.89
CA SER A 351 6.02 25.48 29.97
C SER A 351 7.48 25.19 29.63
N GLY A 352 7.95 23.96 29.89
CA GLY A 352 9.30 23.51 29.52
C GLY A 352 9.56 23.44 28.00
N ASP A 353 8.50 23.41 27.19
CA ASP A 353 8.62 23.39 25.74
C ASP A 353 8.80 24.78 25.12
N ALA A 354 8.75 25.83 25.91
CA ALA A 354 8.76 27.21 25.42
C ALA A 354 9.90 27.50 24.44
N ARG A 355 11.12 27.05 24.74
CA ARG A 355 12.29 27.27 23.89
C ARG A 355 12.15 26.58 22.56
N LEU A 356 11.78 25.31 22.58
CA LEU A 356 11.58 24.45 21.40
C LEU A 356 10.52 25.05 20.48
N LEU A 357 9.36 25.39 21.02
CA LEU A 357 8.23 25.96 20.28
C LEU A 357 8.56 27.33 19.69
N TRP A 358 9.32 28.15 20.40
CA TRP A 358 9.76 29.45 19.92
C TRP A 358 10.76 29.35 18.78
N GLU A 359 11.72 28.44 18.85
CA GLU A 359 12.69 28.16 17.77
C GLU A 359 11.99 27.71 16.51
N TRP A 360 11.04 26.75 16.62
CA TRP A 360 10.24 26.29 15.47
C TRP A 360 9.35 27.39 14.90
N ALA A 361 8.75 28.20 15.73
CA ALA A 361 7.90 29.31 15.30
C ALA A 361 8.70 30.41 14.59
N ASN A 362 9.96 30.64 14.94
CA ASN A 362 10.84 31.63 14.32
C ASN A 362 11.70 31.08 13.15
N ASP A 363 11.59 29.80 12.84
CA ASP A 363 12.25 29.26 11.66
C ASP A 363 11.81 30.05 10.40
N PRO A 364 12.74 30.43 9.50
CA PRO A 364 12.41 31.26 8.35
C PRO A 364 11.35 30.67 7.41
N VAL A 365 11.30 29.33 7.26
CA VAL A 365 10.27 28.67 6.43
C VAL A 365 8.92 28.74 7.12
N THR A 366 8.87 28.47 8.43
CA THR A 366 7.64 28.60 9.23
C THR A 366 7.12 30.05 9.20
N ARG A 367 7.99 31.05 9.35
CA ARG A 367 7.56 32.46 9.28
C ARG A 367 6.96 32.84 7.93
N ARG A 368 7.57 32.42 6.83
CA ARG A 368 7.00 32.67 5.49
C ARG A 368 5.64 32.01 5.30
N ALA A 369 5.45 30.80 5.83
CA ALA A 369 4.18 30.08 5.74
C ALA A 369 3.09 30.66 6.67
N SER A 370 3.46 31.37 7.73
CA SER A 370 2.53 31.96 8.70
C SER A 370 1.83 33.20 8.14
N PHE A 371 0.66 33.54 8.69
CA PHE A 371 -0.05 34.79 8.35
C PHE A 371 0.71 36.03 8.79
N SER A 372 1.38 36.00 9.95
CA SER A 372 2.34 37.04 10.35
C SER A 372 3.75 36.54 10.06
N THR A 373 4.52 37.28 9.29
CA THR A 373 5.89 36.92 8.90
C THR A 373 6.97 37.52 9.78
N ALA A 374 6.60 38.45 10.67
CA ALA A 374 7.54 39.09 11.59
C ALA A 374 8.09 38.08 12.61
N PRO A 375 9.36 38.22 13.03
CA PRO A 375 9.92 37.44 14.13
C PRO A 375 9.12 37.62 15.42
N ILE A 376 8.95 36.53 16.17
CA ILE A 376 8.26 36.52 17.45
C ILE A 376 9.27 36.81 18.55
N LEU A 377 9.05 37.85 19.33
CA LEU A 377 9.88 38.16 20.50
C LEU A 377 9.69 37.08 21.57
N TRP A 378 10.77 36.80 22.34
CA TRP A 378 10.72 35.77 23.38
C TRP A 378 9.66 36.09 24.47
N SER A 379 9.54 37.37 24.89
CA SER A 379 8.52 37.81 25.85
C SER A 379 7.10 37.55 25.37
N ASP A 380 6.84 37.84 24.09
CA ASP A 380 5.53 37.68 23.48
C ASP A 380 5.17 36.18 23.36
N HIS A 381 6.17 35.36 23.01
CA HIS A 381 6.01 33.90 22.96
C HIS A 381 5.69 33.30 24.32
N LEU A 382 6.37 33.73 25.39
CA LEU A 382 6.07 33.27 26.76
C LEU A 382 4.65 33.63 27.19
N SER A 383 4.23 34.87 26.92
CA SER A 383 2.87 35.34 27.21
C SER A 383 1.82 34.53 26.41
N TRP A 384 2.07 34.33 25.13
CA TRP A 384 1.23 33.52 24.23
C TRP A 384 1.13 32.07 24.72
N LEU A 385 2.27 31.42 25.03
CA LEU A 385 2.29 30.03 25.51
C LEU A 385 1.51 29.90 26.82
N GLY A 386 1.75 30.79 27.79
CA GLY A 386 1.05 30.79 29.07
C GLY A 386 -0.46 30.91 28.90
N ALA A 387 -0.93 31.78 28.00
CA ALA A 387 -2.35 31.96 27.70
C ALA A 387 -2.96 30.68 27.08
N HIS A 388 -2.28 30.05 26.13
CA HIS A 388 -2.79 28.85 25.49
C HIS A 388 -2.79 27.62 26.41
N LEU A 389 -1.79 27.47 27.29
CA LEU A 389 -1.77 26.38 28.27
C LEU A 389 -2.86 26.53 29.34
N ALA A 390 -3.32 27.74 29.62
CA ALA A 390 -4.38 28.03 30.61
C ALA A 390 -5.80 28.00 30.02
N ALA A 391 -5.95 28.12 28.70
CA ALA A 391 -7.26 28.25 28.06
C ALA A 391 -7.93 26.88 27.83
N PRO A 392 -9.15 26.64 28.36
CA PRO A 392 -9.86 25.37 28.17
C PRO A 392 -10.33 25.15 26.70
N THR A 393 -10.32 26.22 25.89
CA THR A 393 -10.64 26.19 24.46
C THR A 393 -9.43 25.95 23.57
N SER A 394 -8.24 25.86 24.15
CA SER A 394 -6.99 25.62 23.43
C SER A 394 -6.41 24.26 23.79
N LEU A 395 -6.00 23.52 22.77
CA LEU A 395 -5.29 22.25 22.92
C LEU A 395 -3.99 22.36 22.13
N LEU A 396 -2.87 22.47 22.83
CA LEU A 396 -1.53 22.52 22.24
C LEU A 396 -0.78 21.24 22.55
N LEU A 397 -0.35 20.53 21.49
CA LEU A 397 0.31 19.23 21.57
C LEU A 397 1.68 19.28 20.91
N VAL A 398 2.63 18.56 21.48
CA VAL A 398 3.95 18.26 20.89
C VAL A 398 3.94 16.81 20.40
N GLY A 399 4.32 16.61 19.15
CA GLY A 399 4.49 15.28 18.54
C GLY A 399 5.94 14.83 18.62
N SER A 400 6.15 13.56 18.93
CA SER A 400 7.46 12.90 18.92
C SER A 400 7.43 11.64 18.07
N ASP A 401 8.56 11.28 17.45
CA ASP A 401 8.74 10.03 16.72
C ASP A 401 8.91 8.81 17.66
N ASP A 402 9.12 7.62 17.08
CA ASP A 402 9.30 6.37 17.84
C ASP A 402 10.57 6.37 18.72
N ALA A 403 11.55 7.25 18.45
CA ALA A 403 12.73 7.44 19.28
C ALA A 403 12.49 8.45 20.43
N GLY A 404 11.30 9.06 20.47
CA GLY A 404 10.96 10.11 21.44
C GLY A 404 11.44 11.52 21.05
N GLU A 405 12.03 11.67 19.85
CA GLU A 405 12.52 12.96 19.37
C GLU A 405 11.35 13.83 18.86
N PRO A 406 11.31 15.12 19.25
CA PRO A 406 10.24 16.03 18.85
C PRO A 406 10.22 16.26 17.33
N VAL A 407 9.05 16.09 16.70
CA VAL A 407 8.87 16.24 15.25
C VAL A 407 8.09 17.48 14.85
N GLY A 408 7.31 18.04 15.75
CA GLY A 408 6.49 19.21 15.48
C GLY A 408 5.46 19.49 16.57
N GLN A 409 4.67 20.53 16.36
CA GLN A 409 3.55 20.88 17.22
C GLN A 409 2.27 21.05 16.44
N ILE A 410 1.15 20.75 17.09
CA ILE A 410 -0.19 21.00 16.58
C ILE A 410 -1.04 21.67 17.66
N ARG A 411 -1.81 22.68 17.26
CA ARG A 411 -2.66 23.46 18.14
C ARG A 411 -4.07 23.51 17.58
N PHE A 412 -5.03 23.39 18.45
CA PHE A 412 -6.44 23.56 18.16
C PHE A 412 -7.01 24.69 19.01
N GLU A 413 -7.78 25.58 18.38
CA GLU A 413 -8.54 26.63 19.03
C GLU A 413 -10.03 26.40 18.78
N ARG A 414 -10.74 26.09 19.86
CA ARG A 414 -12.15 25.69 19.77
C ARG A 414 -13.09 26.90 19.90
N ALA A 415 -14.07 26.96 18.98
CA ALA A 415 -15.20 27.87 19.02
C ALA A 415 -16.51 27.06 18.84
N GLY A 416 -17.24 26.81 19.92
CA GLY A 416 -18.42 25.95 19.91
C GLY A 416 -18.09 24.50 19.56
N THR A 417 -18.67 23.96 18.48
CA THR A 417 -18.46 22.60 18.01
C THR A 417 -17.41 22.48 16.90
N VAL A 418 -16.69 23.56 16.60
CA VAL A 418 -15.65 23.63 15.56
C VAL A 418 -14.31 24.00 16.24
N ALA A 419 -13.20 23.40 15.79
CA ALA A 419 -11.87 23.80 16.20
C ALA A 419 -11.01 24.15 14.98
N GLU A 420 -10.32 25.28 15.04
CA GLU A 420 -9.32 25.65 14.05
C GLU A 420 -7.99 25.01 14.40
N VAL A 421 -7.33 24.37 13.41
CA VAL A 421 -6.05 23.70 13.57
C VAL A 421 -4.90 24.53 12.99
N SER A 422 -3.81 24.57 13.71
CA SER A 422 -2.53 25.15 13.30
C SER A 422 -1.41 24.15 13.56
N VAL A 423 -0.54 23.92 12.58
CA VAL A 423 0.52 22.90 12.65
C VAL A 423 1.85 23.47 12.19
N SER A 424 2.94 23.08 12.84
CA SER A 424 4.29 23.30 12.35
C SER A 424 5.21 22.13 12.68
N LEU A 425 6.13 21.83 11.78
CA LEU A 425 7.12 20.78 11.93
C LEU A 425 8.48 21.37 12.34
N ALA A 426 9.24 20.59 13.09
CA ALA A 426 10.66 20.83 13.29
C ALA A 426 11.36 20.96 11.92
N PRO A 427 12.29 21.89 11.75
CA PRO A 427 12.94 22.16 10.46
C PRO A 427 13.56 20.93 9.79
N ASP A 428 14.21 20.09 10.58
CA ASP A 428 14.89 18.84 10.17
C ASP A 428 13.96 17.66 9.95
N ARG A 429 12.67 17.80 10.26
CA ARG A 429 11.65 16.74 10.12
C ARG A 429 10.68 16.99 8.96
N ARG A 430 10.86 18.08 8.23
CA ARG A 430 10.05 18.39 7.03
C ARG A 430 10.35 17.42 5.89
N GLY A 431 9.35 17.16 5.06
CA GLY A 431 9.49 16.25 3.90
C GLY A 431 9.54 14.75 4.22
N GLN A 432 9.40 14.38 5.50
CA GLN A 432 9.48 12.98 5.96
C GLN A 432 8.09 12.37 6.27
N GLY A 433 6.98 13.01 5.86
CA GLY A 433 5.62 12.51 6.08
C GLY A 433 5.00 12.86 7.44
N TYR A 434 5.75 13.43 8.37
CA TYR A 434 5.24 13.76 9.69
C TYR A 434 4.08 14.78 9.67
N GLY A 435 3.99 15.65 8.66
CA GLY A 435 2.95 16.67 8.57
C GLY A 435 1.56 16.09 8.51
N ALA A 436 1.31 15.18 7.56
CA ALA A 436 0.02 14.49 7.41
C ALA A 436 -0.31 13.65 8.65
N THR A 437 0.68 12.92 9.19
CA THR A 437 0.50 12.13 10.41
C THR A 437 0.13 12.99 11.61
N LEU A 438 0.86 14.10 11.83
CA LEU A 438 0.62 15.02 12.94
C LEU A 438 -0.78 15.63 12.85
N VAL A 439 -1.23 16.04 11.66
CA VAL A 439 -2.57 16.59 11.44
C VAL A 439 -3.64 15.53 11.71
N ARG A 440 -3.50 14.31 11.18
CA ARG A 440 -4.47 13.23 11.37
C ARG A 440 -4.57 12.79 12.83
N VAL A 441 -3.44 12.48 13.46
CA VAL A 441 -3.41 12.01 14.87
C VAL A 441 -3.84 13.14 15.81
N GLY A 442 -3.47 14.38 15.50
CA GLY A 442 -3.91 15.55 16.25
C GLY A 442 -5.40 15.77 16.20
N ALA A 443 -6.02 15.69 15.01
CA ALA A 443 -7.48 15.81 14.85
C ALA A 443 -8.21 14.71 15.62
N ALA A 444 -7.76 13.46 15.54
CA ALA A 444 -8.32 12.35 16.33
C ALA A 444 -8.21 12.62 17.85
N HIS A 445 -7.09 13.16 18.29
CA HIS A 445 -6.90 13.55 19.70
C HIS A 445 -7.86 14.67 20.11
N ALA A 446 -8.07 15.70 19.25
CA ALA A 446 -8.99 16.80 19.52
C ALA A 446 -10.45 16.33 19.62
N PHE A 447 -10.90 15.46 18.74
CA PHE A 447 -12.24 14.84 18.82
C PHE A 447 -12.41 14.00 20.10
N GLY A 448 -11.37 13.30 20.54
CA GLY A 448 -11.38 12.56 21.81
C GLY A 448 -11.33 13.47 23.05
N HIS A 449 -10.67 14.64 22.94
CA HIS A 449 -10.53 15.61 24.03
C HIS A 449 -11.83 16.41 24.28
N TRP A 450 -12.54 16.79 23.20
CA TRP A 450 -13.80 17.52 23.29
C TRP A 450 -14.92 16.68 22.68
N ALA A 451 -15.73 16.03 23.52
CA ALA A 451 -16.75 15.06 23.10
C ALA A 451 -17.86 15.65 22.20
N ASP A 452 -18.08 16.96 22.24
CA ASP A 452 -19.05 17.69 21.42
C ASP A 452 -18.42 18.38 20.19
N LEU A 453 -17.12 18.22 19.95
CA LEU A 453 -16.47 18.70 18.73
C LEU A 453 -17.03 17.93 17.52
N ARG A 454 -17.39 18.64 16.45
CA ARG A 454 -17.95 18.06 15.23
C ARG A 454 -17.05 18.22 14.03
N GLU A 455 -16.31 19.33 13.99
CA GLU A 455 -15.47 19.67 12.85
C GLU A 455 -14.10 20.22 13.32
N VAL A 456 -13.06 19.87 12.55
CA VAL A 456 -11.75 20.52 12.60
C VAL A 456 -11.54 21.23 11.27
N VAL A 457 -11.16 22.50 11.31
CA VAL A 457 -10.95 23.37 10.15
C VAL A 457 -9.52 23.85 10.09
N GLY A 458 -8.87 23.72 8.95
CA GLY A 458 -7.55 24.28 8.67
C GLY A 458 -7.64 25.40 7.63
N VAL A 459 -6.83 26.46 7.83
CA VAL A 459 -6.71 27.57 6.88
C VAL A 459 -5.30 27.60 6.32
N VAL A 460 -5.14 27.44 5.02
CA VAL A 460 -3.85 27.25 4.35
C VAL A 460 -3.70 28.26 3.22
N LYS A 461 -2.57 28.97 3.16
CA LYS A 461 -2.25 29.85 2.01
C LYS A 461 -2.18 29.04 0.73
N VAL A 462 -2.72 29.56 -0.39
CA VAL A 462 -2.77 28.86 -1.70
C VAL A 462 -1.38 28.58 -2.29
N ASP A 463 -0.36 29.31 -1.89
CA ASP A 463 1.04 29.06 -2.27
C ASP A 463 1.76 28.02 -1.42
N ASN A 464 1.13 27.54 -0.32
CA ASN A 464 1.68 26.52 0.57
C ASN A 464 1.21 25.12 0.16
N ALA A 465 1.67 24.64 -1.02
CA ALA A 465 1.31 23.34 -1.56
C ALA A 465 1.63 22.16 -0.60
N LEU A 466 2.68 22.29 0.22
CA LEU A 466 3.06 21.26 1.21
C LEU A 466 2.02 21.10 2.31
N SER A 467 1.52 22.22 2.83
CA SER A 467 0.48 22.18 3.87
C SER A 467 -0.84 21.65 3.28
N MET A 468 -1.21 22.10 2.07
CA MET A 468 -2.40 21.58 1.39
C MET A 468 -2.34 20.06 1.22
N GLY A 469 -1.22 19.53 0.69
CA GLY A 469 -1.02 18.08 0.56
C GLY A 469 -1.04 17.33 1.90
N ALA A 470 -0.54 17.94 2.97
CA ALA A 470 -0.60 17.33 4.31
C ALA A 470 -2.04 17.25 4.85
N PHE A 471 -2.86 18.28 4.64
CA PHE A 471 -4.29 18.27 5.02
C PHE A 471 -5.08 17.26 4.19
N GLU A 472 -4.89 17.23 2.87
CA GLU A 472 -5.50 16.24 1.98
C GLU A 472 -5.16 14.81 2.39
N ALA A 473 -3.86 14.52 2.59
CA ALA A 473 -3.38 13.21 3.04
C ALA A 473 -3.86 12.84 4.46
N ALA A 474 -4.15 13.82 5.31
CA ALA A 474 -4.76 13.62 6.62
C ALA A 474 -6.28 13.35 6.55
N GLY A 475 -6.89 13.43 5.37
CA GLY A 475 -8.31 13.16 5.14
C GLY A 475 -9.21 14.39 5.19
N PHE A 476 -8.66 15.59 5.21
CA PHE A 476 -9.45 16.82 5.13
C PHE A 476 -9.93 17.07 3.70
N GLU A 477 -11.09 17.69 3.58
CA GLU A 477 -11.69 18.11 2.32
C GLU A 477 -11.64 19.63 2.17
N PRO A 478 -11.36 20.17 0.97
CA PRO A 478 -11.47 21.60 0.74
C PRO A 478 -12.94 22.02 0.74
N ILE A 479 -13.32 23.01 1.56
CA ILE A 479 -14.69 23.55 1.63
C ILE A 479 -14.86 24.85 0.85
N GLU A 480 -13.81 25.64 0.73
CA GLU A 480 -13.79 26.88 -0.04
C GLU A 480 -12.42 27.00 -0.73
N ALA A 481 -12.46 27.10 -2.05
CA ALA A 481 -11.27 27.32 -2.86
C ALA A 481 -11.06 28.84 -3.03
N THR A 482 -10.01 29.36 -2.43
CA THR A 482 -9.54 30.74 -2.58
C THR A 482 -10.49 31.80 -1.99
N VAL A 483 -10.40 31.99 -0.69
CA VAL A 483 -11.02 33.10 0.04
C VAL A 483 -9.93 34.04 0.59
N ALA A 484 -10.33 35.24 1.04
CA ALA A 484 -9.38 36.15 1.70
C ALA A 484 -9.05 35.65 3.10
N GLY A 485 -7.75 35.50 3.38
CA GLY A 485 -7.22 35.17 4.69
C GLY A 485 -7.18 36.37 5.63
N PRO A 486 -6.68 36.19 6.87
CA PRO A 486 -6.64 37.26 7.90
C PRO A 486 -5.89 38.52 7.48
N GLY A 487 -4.90 38.43 6.58
CA GLY A 487 -4.13 39.55 6.03
C GLY A 487 -4.57 39.96 4.61
N GLY A 488 -5.66 39.38 4.09
CA GLY A 488 -6.12 39.58 2.73
C GLY A 488 -5.45 38.70 1.67
N GLU A 489 -4.49 37.85 2.06
CA GLU A 489 -3.87 36.86 1.20
C GLU A 489 -4.85 35.74 0.81
N PRO A 490 -4.70 35.13 -0.38
CA PRO A 490 -5.56 34.04 -0.80
C PRO A 490 -5.27 32.77 0.00
N VAL A 491 -6.34 32.16 0.56
CA VAL A 491 -6.27 30.92 1.35
C VAL A 491 -7.29 29.90 0.87
N THR A 492 -7.02 28.64 1.13
CA THR A 492 -7.99 27.52 1.03
C THR A 492 -8.39 27.07 2.41
N ARG A 493 -9.67 26.85 2.63
CA ARG A 493 -10.19 26.25 3.86
C ARG A 493 -10.40 24.76 3.71
N TRP A 494 -9.94 24.01 4.69
CA TRP A 494 -10.00 22.55 4.74
C TRP A 494 -10.81 22.13 5.95
N ARG A 495 -11.55 21.02 5.83
CA ARG A 495 -12.41 20.51 6.90
C ARG A 495 -12.26 19.00 7.03
N LEU A 496 -12.27 18.52 8.30
CA LEU A 496 -12.46 17.12 8.67
C LEU A 496 -13.61 17.05 9.66
N ARG A 497 -14.61 16.20 9.40
CA ARG A 497 -15.69 15.91 10.33
C ARG A 497 -15.36 14.70 11.19
N GLN A 498 -15.93 14.65 12.40
CA GLN A 498 -15.74 13.52 13.30
C GLN A 498 -16.17 12.18 12.66
N GLU A 499 -17.28 12.18 11.93
CA GLU A 499 -17.81 10.99 11.23
C GLU A 499 -16.88 10.45 10.13
N ASP A 500 -16.09 11.32 9.48
CA ASP A 500 -15.19 10.94 8.40
C ASP A 500 -13.90 10.27 8.93
N LEU A 501 -13.56 10.50 10.20
CA LEU A 501 -12.40 9.90 10.85
C LEU A 501 -12.57 8.40 11.10
N ASP A 502 -13.80 7.94 11.40
CA ASP A 502 -14.11 6.55 11.77
C ASP A 502 -14.26 5.63 10.55
N VAL A 503 -14.52 6.17 9.36
CA VAL A 503 -14.70 5.40 8.11
C VAL A 503 -13.37 4.86 7.56
N ARG A 504 -12.22 5.41 7.99
CA ARG A 504 -10.88 5.08 7.50
C ARG A 504 -9.99 4.33 8.51
N ARG A 505 -10.60 3.77 9.55
CA ARG A 505 -9.92 2.89 10.53
C ARG A 505 -9.85 1.43 10.12
#